data_0800f5e7a7d8bcb487fdfe07526248fe
#
_entry.id   0800f5e7a7d8bcb487fdfe07526248fe
#
_cell.length_a   1.000
_cell.length_b   1.000
_cell.length_c   1.000
_cell.angle_alpha   90.00
_cell.angle_beta   90.00
_cell.angle_gamma   90.00
#
_symmetry.space_group_name_H-M   'P 1'
#
loop_
_entity.id
_entity.type
_entity.pdbx_description
1 polymer ?
#
loop_
_entity_poly.entity_id
_entity_poly.type
_entity_poly.pdbx_seq_one_letter_code
_entity_poly.pdbx_strand_id
1 'polypeptide(L)'
;MMQDYPRLLSSAGEVGFTMYETWYCFSPAKNNIKDAAACITKGIPSYGAAEAEYNFFNWTNKMIAAAGHDVQLSSEKTNFNGMQFAFGPKVVMDPMFAITFHEIKTKFTGKCVLRPGSTLVLLDKEVYFENLDLEGSMVCRDGKKIPGPPISFQASNDSDAEIFRIRGYKL
;
A
#
# COMPACT_ATOMS: atom_id res chain seq x y z
N MET A 1 -16.44 15.01 -19.22
CA MET A 1 -16.23 13.83 -18.35
C MET A 1 -17.53 13.53 -17.60
N MET A 2 -17.72 12.33 -17.05
CA MET A 2 -18.95 11.97 -16.31
C MET A 2 -19.27 12.93 -15.17
N GLN A 3 -18.29 13.50 -14.51
CA GLN A 3 -18.45 14.52 -13.46
C GLN A 3 -19.11 15.82 -13.95
N ASP A 4 -19.14 16.07 -15.25
CA ASP A 4 -19.76 17.25 -15.84
C ASP A 4 -21.23 17.01 -16.22
N TYR A 5 -21.66 15.75 -16.23
CA TYR A 5 -23.03 15.37 -16.58
C TYR A 5 -24.11 16.06 -15.74
N PRO A 6 -23.93 16.23 -14.40
CA PRO A 6 -24.91 16.96 -13.60
C PRO A 6 -25.24 18.37 -14.08
N ARG A 7 -24.29 19.04 -14.76
CA ARG A 7 -24.49 20.38 -15.34
C ARG A 7 -25.40 20.40 -16.56
N LEU A 8 -25.61 19.22 -17.15
CA LEU A 8 -26.46 19.05 -18.34
C LEU A 8 -27.87 18.62 -17.98
N LEU A 9 -28.11 18.26 -16.72
CA LEU A 9 -29.43 17.85 -16.26
C LEU A 9 -30.36 19.08 -16.17
N SER A 10 -31.62 18.88 -16.54
CA SER A 10 -32.67 19.88 -16.30
C SER A 10 -32.92 20.01 -14.80
N SER A 11 -33.55 21.08 -14.41
CA SER A 11 -33.91 21.39 -13.02
C SER A 11 -34.77 20.33 -12.28
N ALA A 12 -35.23 19.30 -12.98
CA ALA A 12 -35.97 18.17 -12.42
C ALA A 12 -35.09 17.01 -11.95
N GLY A 13 -33.75 17.06 -12.19
CA GLY A 13 -32.84 16.02 -11.76
C GLY A 13 -32.27 16.27 -10.37
N GLU A 14 -32.37 15.29 -9.48
CA GLU A 14 -31.66 15.30 -8.20
C GLU A 14 -30.26 14.73 -8.40
N VAL A 15 -29.25 15.43 -7.87
CA VAL A 15 -27.84 15.01 -7.92
C VAL A 15 -27.30 14.95 -6.50
N GLY A 16 -26.75 13.78 -6.14
CA GLY A 16 -26.04 13.57 -4.90
C GLY A 16 -24.58 13.21 -5.14
N PHE A 17 -23.77 13.25 -4.10
CA PHE A 17 -22.38 12.77 -4.13
C PHE A 17 -22.05 12.12 -2.80
N THR A 18 -21.08 11.18 -2.85
CA THR A 18 -20.45 10.61 -1.66
C THR A 18 -19.06 11.16 -1.55
N MET A 19 -18.72 11.65 -0.37
CA MET A 19 -17.38 12.17 -0.07
C MET A 19 -16.62 11.15 0.77
N TYR A 20 -15.41 10.86 0.37
CA TYR A 20 -14.48 9.99 1.09
C TYR A 20 -13.25 10.77 1.51
N GLU A 21 -12.59 10.31 2.56
CA GLU A 21 -11.28 10.80 2.95
C GLU A 21 -10.26 10.58 1.82
N THR A 22 -9.42 11.58 1.57
CA THR A 22 -8.44 11.56 0.48
C THR A 22 -7.52 10.35 0.55
N TRP A 23 -7.03 10.01 1.75
CA TRP A 23 -6.15 8.88 1.96
C TRP A 23 -6.78 7.52 1.61
N TYR A 24 -8.11 7.45 1.61
CA TYR A 24 -8.84 6.22 1.35
C TYR A 24 -9.05 5.96 -0.15
N CYS A 25 -9.27 7.00 -0.93
CA CYS A 25 -9.74 6.84 -2.30
C CYS A 25 -8.92 7.57 -3.37
N PHE A 26 -7.92 8.38 -2.98
CA PHE A 26 -7.22 9.21 -3.95
C PHE A 26 -5.70 9.15 -3.80
N SER A 27 -5.05 8.41 -4.69
CA SER A 27 -3.59 8.31 -4.75
C SER A 27 -3.13 8.25 -6.22
N PRO A 28 -3.17 9.37 -6.94
CA PRO A 28 -2.81 9.39 -8.35
C PRO A 28 -1.30 9.35 -8.56
N ALA A 29 -0.86 8.69 -9.63
CA ALA A 29 0.47 8.78 -10.19
C ALA A 29 0.40 9.56 -11.52
N LYS A 30 0.74 10.84 -11.50
CA LYS A 30 0.62 11.76 -12.65
C LYS A 30 1.95 12.34 -13.08
N ASN A 31 2.90 12.44 -12.17
CA ASN A 31 4.19 13.06 -12.39
C ASN A 31 5.30 12.01 -12.48
N ASN A 32 6.28 12.25 -13.33
CA ASN A 32 7.53 11.50 -13.32
C ASN A 32 8.34 11.84 -12.06
N ILE A 33 9.41 11.09 -11.78
CA ILE A 33 10.22 11.21 -10.56
C ILE A 33 10.76 12.63 -10.37
N LYS A 34 11.27 13.27 -11.44
CA LYS A 34 11.86 14.60 -11.40
C LYS A 34 10.83 15.67 -11.06
N ASP A 35 9.67 15.62 -11.73
CA ASP A 35 8.59 16.59 -11.51
C ASP A 35 7.94 16.37 -10.13
N ALA A 36 7.80 15.12 -9.68
CA ALA A 36 7.32 14.79 -8.35
C ALA A 36 8.22 15.37 -7.26
N ALA A 37 9.54 15.22 -7.37
CA ALA A 37 10.50 15.81 -6.45
C ALA A 37 10.43 17.35 -6.45
N ALA A 38 10.27 17.96 -7.61
CA ALA A 38 10.11 19.42 -7.73
C ALA A 38 8.79 19.91 -7.10
N CYS A 39 7.71 19.12 -7.13
CA CYS A 39 6.47 19.45 -6.44
C CYS A 39 6.67 19.49 -4.92
N ILE A 40 7.37 18.50 -4.35
CA ILE A 40 7.69 18.43 -2.91
C ILE A 40 8.47 19.68 -2.47
N THR A 41 9.47 20.09 -3.25
CA THR A 41 10.26 21.30 -2.96
C THR A 41 9.39 22.56 -2.90
N LYS A 42 8.28 22.59 -3.64
CA LYS A 42 7.29 23.67 -3.64
C LYS A 42 6.20 23.52 -2.56
N GLY A 43 6.26 22.48 -1.73
CA GLY A 43 5.26 22.21 -0.69
C GLY A 43 3.90 21.72 -1.22
N ILE A 44 3.85 21.19 -2.44
CA ILE A 44 2.64 20.63 -3.04
C ILE A 44 2.76 19.11 -3.20
N PRO A 45 1.64 18.35 -3.24
CA PRO A 45 1.67 16.90 -3.39
C PRO A 45 2.45 16.46 -4.63
N SER A 46 3.23 15.42 -4.48
CA SER A 46 4.12 14.94 -5.56
C SER A 46 3.35 14.31 -6.70
N TYR A 47 2.27 13.59 -6.39
CA TYR A 47 1.52 12.76 -7.34
C TYR A 47 2.43 11.88 -8.22
N GLY A 48 3.52 11.40 -7.64
CA GLY A 48 4.46 10.50 -8.29
C GLY A 48 4.20 9.04 -7.94
N ALA A 49 4.82 8.11 -8.70
CA ALA A 49 4.67 6.67 -8.47
C ALA A 49 5.14 6.23 -7.07
N ALA A 50 6.21 6.85 -6.54
CA ALA A 50 6.72 6.54 -5.21
C ALA A 50 5.73 6.92 -4.11
N GLU A 51 5.06 8.08 -4.23
CA GLU A 51 4.01 8.46 -3.29
C GLU A 51 2.78 7.54 -3.41
N ALA A 52 2.41 7.16 -4.63
CA ALA A 52 1.31 6.23 -4.86
C ALA A 52 1.59 4.85 -4.24
N GLU A 53 2.81 4.33 -4.36
CA GLU A 53 3.23 3.08 -3.72
C GLU A 53 3.22 3.21 -2.19
N TYR A 54 3.77 4.29 -1.65
CA TYR A 54 3.72 4.57 -0.22
C TYR A 54 2.28 4.64 0.31
N ASN A 55 1.40 5.34 -0.40
CA ASN A 55 -0.01 5.49 -0.03
C ASN A 55 -0.75 4.16 -0.08
N PHE A 56 -0.41 3.27 -1.01
CA PHE A 56 -0.97 1.91 -1.07
C PHE A 56 -0.65 1.12 0.21
N PHE A 57 0.62 1.08 0.63
CA PHE A 57 0.99 0.42 1.89
C PHE A 57 0.36 1.10 3.11
N ASN A 58 0.33 2.43 3.11
CA ASN A 58 -0.28 3.19 4.20
C ASN A 58 -1.79 2.95 4.31
N TRP A 59 -2.49 2.82 3.18
CA TRP A 59 -3.90 2.45 3.14
C TRP A 59 -4.12 1.08 3.78
N THR A 60 -3.36 0.07 3.37
CA THR A 60 -3.45 -1.29 3.92
C THR A 60 -3.15 -1.31 5.42
N ASN A 61 -2.11 -0.60 5.85
CA ASN A 61 -1.74 -0.47 7.25
C ASN A 61 -2.87 0.16 8.08
N LYS A 62 -3.50 1.23 7.57
CA LYS A 62 -4.63 1.88 8.24
C LYS A 62 -5.84 0.95 8.36
N MET A 63 -6.12 0.15 7.33
CA MET A 63 -7.22 -0.81 7.36
C MET A 63 -7.00 -1.91 8.41
N ILE A 64 -5.78 -2.45 8.50
CA ILE A 64 -5.41 -3.45 9.51
C ILE A 64 -5.44 -2.84 10.92
N ALA A 65 -4.91 -1.64 11.10
CA ALA A 65 -4.96 -0.93 12.38
C ALA A 65 -6.42 -0.64 12.82
N ALA A 66 -7.27 -0.22 11.90
CA ALA A 66 -8.70 0.00 12.16
C ALA A 66 -9.45 -1.30 12.53
N ALA A 67 -8.96 -2.46 12.08
CA ALA A 67 -9.45 -3.76 12.49
C ALA A 67 -9.05 -4.15 13.92
N GLY A 68 -8.21 -3.35 14.59
CA GLY A 68 -7.81 -3.53 16.00
C GLY A 68 -6.42 -4.13 16.19
N HIS A 69 -5.58 -4.14 15.15
CA HIS A 69 -4.24 -4.74 15.20
C HIS A 69 -3.14 -3.69 15.34
N ASP A 70 -2.00 -4.10 15.86
CA ASP A 70 -0.84 -3.24 16.10
C ASP A 70 0.02 -3.13 14.83
N VAL A 71 -0.06 -2.01 14.16
CA VAL A 71 0.75 -1.70 12.98
C VAL A 71 1.74 -0.60 13.33
N GLN A 72 3.01 -0.97 13.43
CA GLN A 72 4.08 -0.09 13.89
C GLN A 72 4.75 0.62 12.72
N LEU A 73 4.76 1.94 12.75
CA LEU A 73 5.46 2.76 11.77
C LEU A 73 6.92 2.96 12.17
N SER A 74 7.81 3.10 11.19
CA SER A 74 9.19 3.50 11.45
C SER A 74 9.24 4.94 11.97
N SER A 75 10.09 5.18 12.97
CA SER A 75 10.45 6.53 13.39
C SER A 75 11.39 7.22 12.41
N GLU A 76 12.10 6.46 11.59
CA GLU A 76 13.07 6.96 10.62
C GLU A 76 12.42 7.17 9.27
N LYS A 77 12.80 8.26 8.61
CA LYS A 77 12.40 8.53 7.23
C LYS A 77 13.43 7.98 6.26
N THR A 78 12.95 7.30 5.25
CA THR A 78 13.75 6.78 4.14
C THR A 78 13.56 7.64 2.91
N ASN A 79 14.65 7.99 2.23
CA ASN A 79 14.58 8.66 0.95
C ASN A 79 14.16 7.63 -0.13
N PHE A 80 13.05 7.91 -0.77
CA PHE A 80 12.56 7.10 -1.88
C PHE A 80 12.25 8.01 -3.07
N ASN A 81 13.09 7.94 -4.10
CA ASN A 81 12.99 8.78 -5.29
C ASN A 81 12.93 10.29 -4.98
N GLY A 82 13.79 10.77 -4.09
CA GLY A 82 13.87 12.19 -3.70
C GLY A 82 12.83 12.63 -2.67
N MET A 83 12.00 11.73 -2.20
CA MET A 83 10.96 11.98 -1.19
C MET A 83 11.25 11.25 0.11
N GLN A 84 10.90 11.86 1.24
CA GLN A 84 11.14 11.31 2.57
C GLN A 84 9.86 10.68 3.11
N PHE A 85 9.83 9.36 3.26
CA PHE A 85 8.71 8.62 3.83
C PHE A 85 9.09 7.90 5.12
N ALA A 86 8.19 7.93 6.10
CA ALA A 86 8.24 7.04 7.26
C ALA A 86 7.47 5.76 6.91
N PHE A 87 8.18 4.74 6.42
CA PHE A 87 7.54 3.49 6.05
C PHE A 87 7.11 2.69 7.28
N GLY A 88 5.86 2.23 7.27
CA GLY A 88 5.42 1.12 8.09
C GLY A 88 5.71 -0.22 7.42
N PRO A 89 5.04 -1.28 7.87
CA PRO A 89 5.02 -2.55 7.18
C PRO A 89 4.53 -2.39 5.74
N LYS A 90 5.12 -3.15 4.82
CA LYS A 90 4.69 -3.20 3.42
C LYS A 90 3.72 -4.37 3.27
N VAL A 91 2.44 -4.08 3.36
CA VAL A 91 1.40 -5.11 3.25
C VAL A 91 0.74 -5.03 1.89
N VAL A 92 0.81 -6.12 1.14
CA VAL A 92 0.13 -6.29 -0.14
C VAL A 92 -0.97 -7.32 0.05
N MET A 93 -2.21 -6.89 -0.16
CA MET A 93 -3.37 -7.78 -0.17
C MET A 93 -3.89 -7.91 -1.58
N ASP A 94 -3.90 -9.16 -2.08
CA ASP A 94 -4.59 -9.48 -3.32
C ASP A 94 -6.11 -9.39 -3.10
N PRO A 95 -6.91 -8.97 -4.08
CA PRO A 95 -8.38 -9.01 -3.99
C PRO A 95 -8.95 -10.38 -3.66
N MET A 96 -8.24 -11.45 -3.98
CA MET A 96 -8.61 -12.82 -3.55
C MET A 96 -8.53 -13.00 -2.03
N PHE A 97 -7.64 -12.29 -1.36
CA PHE A 97 -7.54 -12.36 0.10
C PHE A 97 -8.68 -11.58 0.76
N ALA A 98 -8.81 -10.29 0.45
CA ALA A 98 -9.84 -9.42 1.00
C ALA A 98 -10.03 -8.17 0.14
N ILE A 99 -11.27 -7.76 -0.08
CA ILE A 99 -11.65 -6.53 -0.77
C ILE A 99 -12.29 -5.54 0.22
N THR A 100 -13.05 -6.08 1.19
CA THR A 100 -13.83 -5.28 2.13
C THR A 100 -13.17 -5.22 3.51
N PHE A 101 -13.47 -4.17 4.25
CA PHE A 101 -13.04 -4.06 5.66
C PHE A 101 -13.56 -5.22 6.52
N HIS A 102 -14.78 -5.70 6.25
CA HIS A 102 -15.34 -6.84 6.95
C HIS A 102 -14.52 -8.11 6.74
N GLU A 103 -14.08 -8.39 5.51
CA GLU A 103 -13.21 -9.53 5.22
C GLU A 103 -11.86 -9.41 5.92
N ILE A 104 -11.23 -8.22 5.91
CA ILE A 104 -9.99 -7.98 6.65
C ILE A 104 -10.19 -8.34 8.13
N LYS A 105 -11.25 -7.82 8.75
CA LYS A 105 -11.55 -8.05 10.16
C LYS A 105 -11.82 -9.52 10.49
N THR A 106 -12.44 -10.28 9.60
CA THR A 106 -12.72 -11.70 9.80
C THR A 106 -11.50 -12.59 9.59
N LYS A 107 -10.53 -12.14 8.82
CA LYS A 107 -9.31 -12.90 8.52
C LYS A 107 -8.17 -12.68 9.51
N PHE A 108 -8.21 -11.58 10.25
CA PHE A 108 -7.31 -11.32 11.37
C PHE A 108 -8.11 -11.40 12.67
N THR A 109 -8.18 -12.57 13.28
CA THR A 109 -9.08 -12.82 14.42
C THR A 109 -8.40 -12.71 15.79
N GLY A 110 -7.09 -12.93 15.86
CA GLY A 110 -6.30 -12.78 17.08
C GLY A 110 -5.49 -11.50 17.10
N LYS A 111 -4.49 -11.44 17.98
CA LYS A 111 -3.60 -10.29 18.06
C LYS A 111 -2.55 -10.37 16.94
N CYS A 112 -2.55 -9.38 16.05
CA CYS A 112 -1.51 -9.24 15.04
C CYS A 112 -0.66 -7.99 15.32
N VAL A 113 0.66 -8.17 15.24
CA VAL A 113 1.66 -7.12 15.36
C VAL A 113 2.48 -7.13 14.07
N LEU A 114 2.49 -6.02 13.37
CA LEU A 114 3.31 -5.83 12.18
C LEU A 114 4.39 -4.80 12.49
N ARG A 115 5.65 -5.24 12.52
CA ARG A 115 6.78 -4.41 12.91
C ARG A 115 7.29 -3.55 11.76
N PRO A 116 7.96 -2.41 12.03
CA PRO A 116 8.55 -1.57 11.00
C PRO A 116 9.50 -2.37 10.11
N GLY A 117 9.49 -2.10 8.81
CA GLY A 117 10.34 -2.79 7.84
C GLY A 117 9.89 -4.19 7.44
N SER A 118 8.85 -4.75 8.08
CA SER A 118 8.31 -6.04 7.65
C SER A 118 7.56 -5.95 6.31
N THR A 119 7.47 -7.09 5.64
CA THR A 119 6.74 -7.23 4.38
C THR A 119 5.79 -8.43 4.48
N LEU A 120 4.51 -8.20 4.19
CA LEU A 120 3.48 -9.23 4.21
C LEU A 120 2.73 -9.24 2.88
N VAL A 121 2.74 -10.37 2.17
CA VAL A 121 2.05 -10.55 0.90
C VAL A 121 0.98 -11.62 1.07
N LEU A 122 -0.27 -11.27 0.83
CA LEU A 122 -1.46 -12.08 1.05
C LEU A 122 -2.15 -12.33 -0.30
N LEU A 123 -2.06 -13.56 -0.81
CA LEU A 123 -2.46 -13.92 -2.17
C LEU A 123 -3.64 -14.88 -2.25
N ASP A 124 -4.16 -15.39 -1.12
CA ASP A 124 -5.16 -16.43 -1.14
C ASP A 124 -6.33 -16.15 -0.20
N LYS A 125 -7.52 -16.58 -0.62
CA LYS A 125 -8.76 -16.45 0.14
C LYS A 125 -8.82 -17.32 1.40
N GLU A 126 -8.07 -18.42 1.44
CA GLU A 126 -8.07 -19.38 2.54
C GLU A 126 -6.99 -19.11 3.59
N VAL A 127 -6.39 -17.91 3.58
CA VAL A 127 -5.43 -17.47 4.59
C VAL A 127 -6.15 -16.75 5.73
N TYR A 128 -5.88 -17.19 6.96
CA TYR A 128 -6.43 -16.61 8.19
C TYR A 128 -5.32 -16.48 9.24
N PHE A 129 -5.38 -15.45 10.05
CA PHE A 129 -4.42 -15.21 11.14
C PHE A 129 -5.14 -15.21 12.47
N GLU A 130 -4.79 -16.16 13.33
CA GLU A 130 -5.24 -16.17 14.73
C GLU A 130 -4.32 -15.29 15.60
N ASN A 131 -3.02 -15.38 15.39
CA ASN A 131 -2.01 -14.52 16.00
C ASN A 131 -0.82 -14.38 15.04
N LEU A 132 -0.27 -13.18 14.96
CA LEU A 132 0.89 -12.90 14.13
C LEU A 132 1.76 -11.83 14.81
N ASP A 133 3.04 -12.09 14.97
CA ASP A 133 4.05 -11.09 15.26
C ASP A 133 5.11 -11.18 14.15
N LEU A 134 5.07 -10.23 13.24
CA LEU A 134 5.90 -10.26 12.03
C LEU A 134 7.05 -9.26 12.12
N GLU A 135 8.25 -9.81 12.07
CA GLU A 135 9.49 -9.09 11.82
C GLU A 135 10.21 -9.78 10.65
N GLY A 136 10.34 -9.08 9.52
CA GLY A 136 10.87 -9.66 8.29
C GLY A 136 9.82 -9.82 7.20
N SER A 137 9.97 -10.83 6.32
CA SER A 137 9.13 -10.97 5.13
C SER A 137 8.38 -12.29 5.11
N MET A 138 7.08 -12.24 4.79
CA MET A 138 6.21 -13.41 4.65
C MET A 138 5.34 -13.28 3.40
N VAL A 139 5.17 -14.40 2.70
CA VAL A 139 4.23 -14.56 1.59
C VAL A 139 3.27 -15.69 1.93
N CYS A 140 1.99 -15.38 1.95
CA CYS A 140 0.92 -16.34 2.25
C CYS A 140 0.13 -16.67 0.99
N ARG A 141 0.06 -17.95 0.65
CA ARG A 141 -0.68 -18.50 -0.46
C ARG A 141 -1.19 -19.91 -0.14
N ASP A 142 -1.97 -20.50 -1.02
CA ASP A 142 -2.68 -21.79 -0.88
C ASP A 142 -1.82 -23.04 -0.60
N GLY A 143 -0.59 -22.87 -0.16
CA GLY A 143 0.33 -23.97 0.15
C GLY A 143 0.87 -24.71 -1.08
N LYS A 144 0.46 -24.36 -2.28
CA LYS A 144 1.05 -24.93 -3.49
C LYS A 144 2.46 -24.37 -3.66
N LYS A 145 3.43 -25.28 -3.63
CA LYS A 145 4.81 -24.95 -3.93
C LYS A 145 4.88 -24.39 -5.35
N ILE A 146 5.33 -23.15 -5.53
CA ILE A 146 5.59 -22.65 -6.88
C ILE A 146 6.76 -23.44 -7.43
N PRO A 147 6.58 -24.17 -8.54
CA PRO A 147 7.72 -24.79 -9.20
C PRO A 147 8.56 -23.67 -9.86
N GLY A 148 9.81 -23.61 -9.51
CA GLY A 148 10.78 -22.69 -10.12
C GLY A 148 11.90 -22.31 -9.15
N PRO A 149 13.02 -21.85 -9.67
CA PRO A 149 14.07 -21.27 -8.84
C PRO A 149 13.54 -20.00 -8.15
N PRO A 150 14.10 -19.64 -6.97
CA PRO A 150 13.77 -18.37 -6.36
C PRO A 150 14.02 -17.24 -7.35
N ILE A 151 13.08 -16.31 -7.44
CA ILE A 151 13.24 -15.12 -8.29
C ILE A 151 14.38 -14.31 -7.68
N SER A 152 15.48 -14.21 -8.40
CA SER A 152 16.59 -13.33 -8.06
C SER A 152 16.46 -12.04 -8.86
N PHE A 153 16.60 -10.91 -8.19
CA PHE A 153 16.67 -9.60 -8.83
C PHE A 153 18.12 -9.16 -8.85
N GLN A 154 18.59 -8.75 -10.00
CA GLN A 154 19.89 -8.14 -10.15
C GLN A 154 19.67 -6.64 -10.36
N ALA A 155 20.12 -5.84 -9.40
CA ALA A 155 20.03 -4.40 -9.52
C ALA A 155 21.06 -3.89 -10.55
N SER A 156 20.64 -3.00 -11.43
CA SER A 156 21.52 -2.43 -12.45
C SER A 156 22.44 -1.32 -11.90
N ASN A 157 22.08 -0.75 -10.77
CA ASN A 157 22.81 0.30 -10.08
C ASN A 157 22.43 0.37 -8.59
N ASP A 158 23.13 1.18 -7.81
CA ASP A 158 22.89 1.32 -6.37
C ASP A 158 21.50 1.87 -6.04
N SER A 159 20.96 2.74 -6.87
CA SER A 159 19.61 3.29 -6.68
C SER A 159 18.54 2.22 -6.85
N ASP A 160 18.68 1.35 -7.86
CA ASP A 160 17.76 0.22 -8.05
C ASP A 160 17.89 -0.77 -6.89
N ALA A 161 19.12 -1.03 -6.42
CA ALA A 161 19.38 -1.89 -5.27
C ALA A 161 18.69 -1.37 -4.02
N GLU A 162 18.73 -0.06 -3.76
CA GLU A 162 18.05 0.57 -2.63
C GLU A 162 16.53 0.46 -2.76
N ILE A 163 15.97 0.70 -3.94
CA ILE A 163 14.55 0.54 -4.22
C ILE A 163 14.09 -0.89 -3.92
N PHE A 164 14.82 -1.89 -4.37
CA PHE A 164 14.47 -3.29 -4.10
C PHE A 164 14.54 -3.63 -2.61
N ARG A 165 15.55 -3.14 -1.89
CA ARG A 165 15.65 -3.33 -0.43
C ARG A 165 14.48 -2.66 0.30
N ILE A 166 14.11 -1.45 -0.07
CA ILE A 166 12.96 -0.73 0.52
C ILE A 166 11.66 -1.51 0.29
N ARG A 167 11.51 -2.14 -0.87
CA ARG A 167 10.37 -3.01 -1.19
C ARG A 167 10.42 -4.39 -0.53
N GLY A 168 11.48 -4.69 0.22
CA GLY A 168 11.62 -5.93 0.97
C GLY A 168 12.20 -7.10 0.17
N TYR A 169 12.75 -6.86 -1.02
CA TYR A 169 13.48 -7.89 -1.77
C TYR A 169 14.88 -8.08 -1.19
N LYS A 170 15.33 -9.34 -1.14
CA LYS A 170 16.74 -9.65 -0.93
C LYS A 170 17.44 -9.61 -2.28
N LEU A 171 18.54 -8.90 -2.34
CA LEU A 171 19.43 -8.83 -3.51
C LEU A 171 20.59 -9.80 -3.35
#